data_ebd29ee491695641fda6e56be2927d91
#
_entry.id   ebd29ee491695641fda6e56be2927d91
#
_cell.length_a   1.000
_cell.length_b   1.000
_cell.length_c   1.000
_cell.angle_alpha   90.00
_cell.angle_beta   90.00
_cell.angle_gamma   90.00
#
_symmetry.space_group_name_H-M   'P 1'
#
loop_
_entity.id
_entity.type
_entity.pdbx_description
1 polymer ?
#
loop_
_entity_poly.entity_id
_entity_poly.type
_entity_poly.pdbx_seq_one_letter_code
_entity_poly.pdbx_strand_id
1 'polypeptide(L)'
;GSSNYAPIPALSTPAQILQTTGRTNGNESNQLSIGMKLADNLESGNYTNKLILSFVSNPYTMRAVMTNGPDFNKRVGALDPNQTCHVDPVTGRNCNLMNKDNVEHIKRSTVAPAASMGAINIENPDNSDYEIKAWFDATEKTIYYYSAAEKIHLAPDSSSMFLWFTKVKDIDLAIFETSEVTDMSQMFKYCKDLTSLNLSNFDTTKVTSMAR
;
A
#
# COMPACT_ATOMS: atom_id res chain seq x y z
N GLY A 1 7.66 -2.48 43.84
CA GLY A 1 8.30 -1.91 42.67
C GLY A 1 8.36 -0.40 42.84
N SER A 2 9.52 0.23 42.69
CA SER A 2 9.65 1.69 42.72
C SER A 2 9.05 2.23 41.40
N SER A 3 7.98 2.99 41.52
CA SER A 3 7.46 3.75 40.39
C SER A 3 8.42 4.90 40.11
N ASN A 4 9.15 4.85 39.02
CA ASN A 4 10.01 5.96 38.60
C ASN A 4 9.10 7.02 37.92
N TYR A 5 8.87 8.12 38.62
CA TYR A 5 8.20 9.29 38.08
C TYR A 5 9.24 10.25 37.49
N ALA A 6 9.02 10.67 36.26
CA ALA A 6 9.78 11.78 35.70
C ALA A 6 9.21 13.11 36.22
N PRO A 7 10.05 14.13 36.44
CA PRO A 7 9.55 15.45 36.83
C PRO A 7 8.67 16.04 35.72
N ILE A 8 7.60 16.74 36.09
CA ILE A 8 6.78 17.48 35.13
C ILE A 8 7.64 18.63 34.58
N PRO A 9 7.87 18.69 33.25
CA PRO A 9 8.71 19.75 32.70
C PRO A 9 8.04 21.10 32.79
N ALA A 10 8.86 22.15 32.79
CA ALA A 10 8.34 23.51 32.72
C ALA A 10 7.61 23.77 31.37
N LEU A 11 6.65 24.71 31.39
CA LEU A 11 5.88 25.07 30.18
C LEU A 11 6.79 25.57 29.04
N SER A 12 7.93 26.19 29.39
CA SER A 12 8.93 26.66 28.42
C SER A 12 9.75 25.54 27.76
N THR A 13 9.75 24.35 28.37
CA THR A 13 10.50 23.18 27.87
C THR A 13 9.63 21.93 27.97
N PRO A 14 8.57 21.81 27.16
CA PRO A 14 7.69 20.67 27.21
C PRO A 14 8.43 19.39 26.85
N ALA A 15 8.11 18.28 27.52
CA ALA A 15 8.63 16.96 27.17
C ALA A 15 7.57 16.15 26.44
N GLN A 16 8.00 15.42 25.44
CA GLN A 16 7.17 14.43 24.77
C GLN A 16 7.04 13.21 25.68
N ILE A 17 5.81 12.86 26.05
CA ILE A 17 5.50 11.74 26.93
C ILE A 17 4.96 10.52 26.21
N LEU A 18 4.45 10.71 24.98
CA LEU A 18 3.94 9.65 24.14
C LEU A 18 4.17 10.00 22.66
N GLN A 19 4.61 9.02 21.90
CA GLN A 19 4.72 9.10 20.44
C GLN A 19 4.31 7.77 19.83
N THR A 20 3.46 7.81 18.80
CA THR A 20 3.19 6.68 17.94
C THR A 20 3.88 6.90 16.61
N THR A 21 4.50 5.88 16.05
CA THR A 21 5.21 5.93 14.76
C THR A 21 4.42 5.32 13.62
N GLY A 22 3.25 4.74 13.90
CA GLY A 22 2.38 4.09 12.94
C GLY A 22 0.96 4.66 12.98
N ARG A 23 0.14 4.17 12.05
CA ARG A 23 -1.30 4.44 12.03
C ARG A 23 -1.93 3.92 13.31
N THR A 24 -2.75 4.75 13.95
CA THR A 24 -3.60 4.34 15.07
C THR A 24 -4.99 3.97 14.53
N ASN A 25 -5.66 3.03 15.18
CA ASN A 25 -7.03 2.66 14.83
C ASN A 25 -8.09 3.50 15.57
N GLY A 26 -7.63 4.50 16.33
CA GLY A 26 -8.49 5.39 17.10
C GLY A 26 -9.01 4.81 18.42
N ASN A 27 -8.63 3.58 18.77
CA ASN A 27 -9.09 2.89 19.97
C ASN A 27 -7.98 2.66 21.01
N GLU A 28 -6.80 3.26 20.81
CA GLU A 28 -5.71 3.16 21.78
C GLU A 28 -6.05 3.92 23.05
N SER A 29 -5.83 3.27 24.18
CA SER A 29 -5.97 3.86 25.51
C SER A 29 -4.61 3.94 26.20
N ASN A 30 -4.24 5.13 26.64
CA ASN A 30 -3.00 5.36 27.36
C ASN A 30 -3.34 5.98 28.70
N GLN A 31 -2.82 5.42 29.78
CA GLN A 31 -3.03 5.91 31.13
C GLN A 31 -1.83 6.77 31.57
N LEU A 32 -2.09 8.02 31.89
CA LEU A 32 -1.13 8.92 32.49
C LEU A 32 -1.44 9.02 33.98
N SER A 33 -0.47 8.63 34.84
CA SER A 33 -0.59 8.77 36.27
C SER A 33 0.29 9.92 36.75
N ILE A 34 -0.30 10.83 37.49
CA ILE A 34 0.40 11.99 38.08
C ILE A 34 0.51 11.78 39.57
N GLY A 35 1.75 11.74 40.08
CA GLY A 35 2.04 11.68 41.49
C GLY A 35 2.63 13.00 42.00
N MET A 36 2.24 13.42 43.17
CA MET A 36 2.83 14.58 43.85
C MET A 36 3.52 14.15 45.12
N LYS A 37 4.79 14.55 45.25
CA LYS A 37 5.54 14.44 46.50
C LYS A 37 5.53 15.81 47.15
N LEU A 38 4.95 15.89 48.33
CA LEU A 38 5.01 17.10 49.14
C LEU A 38 6.37 17.25 49.79
N ALA A 39 6.88 18.47 49.90
CA ALA A 39 8.07 18.74 50.67
C ALA A 39 7.73 18.73 52.16
N ASP A 40 8.64 18.25 52.99
CA ASP A 40 8.43 18.08 54.43
C ASP A 40 8.24 19.43 55.18
N ASN A 41 8.62 20.55 54.54
CA ASN A 41 8.54 21.91 55.08
C ASN A 41 7.42 22.74 54.40
N LEU A 42 6.44 22.12 53.82
CA LEU A 42 5.33 22.83 53.16
C LEU A 42 4.41 23.39 54.24
N GLU A 43 4.20 24.71 54.24
CA GLU A 43 3.25 25.36 55.16
C GLU A 43 1.82 24.99 54.81
N SER A 44 0.90 25.07 55.78
CA SER A 44 -0.52 24.79 55.51
C SER A 44 -1.10 25.89 54.64
N GLY A 45 -1.74 25.48 53.52
CA GLY A 45 -2.33 26.41 52.56
C GLY A 45 -2.91 25.71 51.35
N ASN A 46 -3.59 26.47 50.50
CA ASN A 46 -4.12 25.96 49.20
C ASN A 46 -3.07 26.18 48.14
N TYR A 47 -2.64 25.09 47.54
CA TYR A 47 -1.67 25.09 46.44
C TYR A 47 -2.41 24.72 45.15
N THR A 48 -2.35 25.59 44.18
CA THR A 48 -2.96 25.36 42.85
C THR A 48 -1.89 25.40 41.75
N ASN A 49 -1.95 24.49 40.85
CA ASN A 49 -1.09 24.50 39.67
C ASN A 49 -1.90 24.12 38.42
N LYS A 50 -1.42 24.49 37.25
CA LYS A 50 -2.04 24.20 35.98
C LYS A 50 -1.21 23.20 35.21
N LEU A 51 -1.77 22.02 34.93
CA LEU A 51 -1.20 21.07 33.99
C LEU A 51 -1.76 21.34 32.61
N ILE A 52 -0.88 21.51 31.63
CA ILE A 52 -1.27 21.66 30.21
C ILE A 52 -0.80 20.41 29.46
N LEU A 53 -1.75 19.68 28.90
CA LEU A 53 -1.49 18.58 27.98
C LEU A 53 -1.81 19.08 26.57
N SER A 54 -0.84 19.03 25.67
CA SER A 54 -1.01 19.37 24.26
C SER A 54 -0.95 18.10 23.44
N PHE A 55 -1.95 17.92 22.60
CA PHE A 55 -1.99 16.79 21.66
C PHE A 55 -1.70 17.34 20.26
N VAL A 56 -0.70 16.78 19.62
CA VAL A 56 -0.36 17.06 18.23
C VAL A 56 -0.59 15.78 17.45
N SER A 57 -1.55 15.80 16.52
CA SER A 57 -1.70 14.70 15.59
C SER A 57 -0.56 14.74 14.56
N ASN A 58 0.11 13.62 14.35
CA ASN A 58 0.97 13.49 13.19
C ASN A 58 0.10 13.59 11.92
N PRO A 59 0.42 14.44 10.96
CA PRO A 59 -0.31 14.48 9.71
C PRO A 59 -0.15 13.11 9.03
N TYR A 60 -1.21 12.33 9.04
CA TYR A 60 -1.27 11.08 8.30
C TYR A 60 -1.85 11.36 6.92
N THR A 61 -1.08 11.08 5.89
CA THR A 61 -1.57 11.19 4.51
C THR A 61 -2.16 9.84 4.10
N MET A 62 -3.46 9.81 3.84
CA MET A 62 -4.14 8.63 3.32
C MET A 62 -3.57 8.23 1.97
N ARG A 63 -3.34 6.95 1.77
CA ARG A 63 -2.75 6.44 0.55
C ARG A 63 -3.40 5.15 0.06
N ALA A 64 -3.45 4.97 -1.26
CA ALA A 64 -3.75 3.70 -1.88
C ALA A 64 -2.47 2.89 -1.99
N VAL A 65 -2.49 1.65 -1.51
CA VAL A 65 -1.35 0.74 -1.58
C VAL A 65 -1.78 -0.54 -2.29
N MET A 66 -1.10 -0.86 -3.38
CA MET A 66 -1.33 -2.08 -4.16
C MET A 66 -0.92 -3.32 -3.36
N THR A 67 -1.60 -4.43 -3.57
CA THR A 67 -1.11 -5.73 -3.11
C THR A 67 0.27 -6.05 -3.74
N ASN A 68 0.99 -7.05 -3.22
CA ASN A 68 2.29 -7.41 -3.81
C ASN A 68 2.16 -7.92 -5.26
N GLY A 69 3.26 -7.87 -6.01
CA GLY A 69 3.26 -8.19 -7.43
C GLY A 69 2.74 -9.59 -7.77
N PRO A 70 3.18 -10.68 -7.11
CA PRO A 70 2.65 -12.02 -7.34
C PRO A 70 1.14 -12.15 -7.06
N ASP A 71 0.64 -11.54 -6.00
CA ASP A 71 -0.78 -11.56 -5.67
C ASP A 71 -1.60 -10.72 -6.65
N PHE A 72 -1.10 -9.55 -7.06
CA PHE A 72 -1.68 -8.76 -8.15
C PHE A 72 -1.81 -9.60 -9.42
N ASN A 73 -0.72 -10.24 -9.86
CA ASN A 73 -0.69 -11.09 -11.04
C ASN A 73 -1.74 -12.21 -10.98
N LYS A 74 -1.88 -12.85 -9.83
CA LYS A 74 -2.85 -13.91 -9.59
C LYS A 74 -4.28 -13.38 -9.65
N ARG A 75 -4.59 -12.32 -8.91
CA ARG A 75 -5.95 -11.75 -8.83
C ARG A 75 -6.38 -11.15 -10.16
N VAL A 76 -5.56 -10.28 -10.73
CA VAL A 76 -5.86 -9.58 -11.98
C VAL A 76 -5.83 -10.54 -13.15
N GLY A 77 -4.91 -11.49 -13.16
CA GLY A 77 -4.89 -12.55 -14.16
C GLY A 77 -6.17 -13.39 -14.16
N ALA A 78 -6.75 -13.66 -12.99
CA ALA A 78 -7.99 -14.42 -12.86
C ALA A 78 -9.24 -13.72 -13.43
N LEU A 79 -9.16 -12.43 -13.75
CA LEU A 79 -10.21 -11.70 -14.46
C LEU A 79 -10.32 -12.10 -15.93
N ASP A 80 -9.26 -12.65 -16.54
CA ASP A 80 -9.33 -13.24 -17.87
C ASP A 80 -10.10 -14.57 -17.80
N PRO A 81 -11.31 -14.67 -18.38
CA PRO A 81 -12.15 -15.86 -18.27
C PRO A 81 -11.59 -17.06 -19.02
N ASN A 82 -10.64 -16.84 -19.93
CA ASN A 82 -10.10 -17.86 -20.82
C ASN A 82 -8.60 -18.09 -20.58
N GLN A 83 -8.15 -18.00 -19.34
CA GLN A 83 -6.77 -18.33 -19.00
C GLN A 83 -6.40 -19.73 -19.45
N THR A 84 -5.21 -19.88 -20.00
CA THR A 84 -4.66 -21.19 -20.39
C THR A 84 -3.42 -21.50 -19.56
N CYS A 85 -3.26 -22.78 -19.19
CA CYS A 85 -2.02 -23.23 -18.58
C CYS A 85 -0.86 -22.96 -19.53
N HIS A 86 0.25 -22.45 -19.01
CA HIS A 86 1.47 -22.38 -19.79
C HIS A 86 1.97 -23.79 -20.16
N VAL A 87 2.32 -23.97 -21.41
CA VAL A 87 2.92 -25.22 -21.91
C VAL A 87 4.41 -24.97 -22.16
N ASP A 88 5.23 -25.43 -21.26
CA ASP A 88 6.68 -25.43 -21.45
C ASP A 88 7.05 -26.59 -22.40
N PRO A 89 7.85 -26.33 -23.45
CA PRO A 89 8.18 -27.36 -24.44
C PRO A 89 9.08 -28.48 -23.89
N VAL A 90 9.75 -28.25 -22.76
CA VAL A 90 10.66 -29.23 -22.15
C VAL A 90 10.02 -29.95 -20.97
N THR A 91 9.36 -29.21 -20.09
CA THR A 91 8.78 -29.75 -18.84
C THR A 91 7.31 -30.06 -18.92
N GLY A 92 6.64 -29.69 -20.03
CA GLY A 92 5.23 -29.92 -20.24
C GLY A 92 4.34 -28.82 -19.62
N ARG A 93 3.05 -29.18 -19.39
CA ARG A 93 2.03 -28.25 -18.92
C ARG A 93 2.25 -27.84 -17.48
N ASN A 94 2.33 -26.52 -17.23
CA ASN A 94 2.45 -25.97 -15.90
C ASN A 94 1.27 -24.99 -15.60
N CYS A 95 0.29 -25.47 -14.87
CA CYS A 95 -0.91 -24.68 -14.54
C CYS A 95 -0.70 -23.73 -13.32
N ASN A 96 0.49 -23.70 -12.74
CA ASN A 96 0.86 -22.64 -11.80
C ASN A 96 1.23 -21.33 -12.53
N LEU A 97 1.53 -21.45 -13.85
CA LEU A 97 1.82 -20.32 -14.71
C LEU A 97 0.69 -20.23 -15.75
N MET A 98 -0.10 -19.17 -15.68
CA MET A 98 -1.26 -18.97 -16.55
C MET A 98 -0.96 -17.86 -17.56
N ASN A 99 -1.19 -18.16 -18.84
CA ASN A 99 -1.19 -17.14 -19.89
C ASN A 99 -2.49 -16.32 -19.80
N LYS A 100 -2.35 -15.00 -19.91
CA LYS A 100 -3.46 -14.05 -19.95
C LYS A 100 -3.60 -13.53 -21.39
N ASP A 101 -3.96 -14.46 -22.31
CA ASP A 101 -3.89 -14.20 -23.75
C ASP A 101 -5.07 -13.37 -24.28
N ASN A 102 -6.10 -13.12 -23.47
CA ASN A 102 -7.23 -12.26 -23.87
C ASN A 102 -7.09 -10.82 -23.43
N VAL A 103 -6.08 -10.49 -22.62
CA VAL A 103 -5.85 -9.13 -22.15
C VAL A 103 -4.90 -8.42 -23.11
N GLU A 104 -5.43 -7.40 -23.80
CA GLU A 104 -4.65 -6.58 -24.73
C GLU A 104 -4.24 -5.21 -24.12
N HIS A 105 -4.98 -4.75 -23.11
CA HIS A 105 -4.73 -3.46 -22.47
C HIS A 105 -4.92 -3.53 -20.96
N ILE A 106 -4.14 -2.74 -20.24
CA ILE A 106 -4.34 -2.47 -18.80
C ILE A 106 -4.40 -0.96 -18.63
N LYS A 107 -5.58 -0.44 -18.22
CA LYS A 107 -5.84 1.00 -18.23
C LYS A 107 -6.43 1.50 -16.92
N ARG A 108 -6.10 2.73 -16.57
CA ARG A 108 -6.78 3.45 -15.50
C ARG A 108 -8.18 3.84 -15.93
N SER A 109 -9.17 3.58 -15.08
CA SER A 109 -10.49 4.21 -15.17
C SER A 109 -10.53 5.45 -14.27
N THR A 110 -11.16 6.50 -14.74
CA THR A 110 -11.47 7.70 -13.95
C THR A 110 -12.82 7.62 -13.23
N VAL A 111 -13.58 6.55 -13.52
CA VAL A 111 -14.91 6.31 -12.96
C VAL A 111 -14.90 4.99 -12.20
N ALA A 112 -15.50 4.99 -11.02
CA ALA A 112 -15.65 3.77 -10.23
C ALA A 112 -16.49 2.71 -10.98
N PRO A 113 -16.13 1.42 -10.86
CA PRO A 113 -16.89 0.36 -11.52
C PRO A 113 -18.31 0.25 -10.95
N ALA A 114 -19.27 -0.01 -11.82
CA ALA A 114 -20.62 -0.40 -11.39
C ALA A 114 -20.58 -1.80 -10.76
N ALA A 115 -21.51 -2.08 -9.85
CA ALA A 115 -21.58 -3.38 -9.17
C ALA A 115 -21.71 -4.57 -10.14
N SER A 116 -22.33 -4.35 -11.32
CA SER A 116 -22.51 -5.36 -12.36
C SER A 116 -21.23 -5.74 -13.11
N MET A 117 -20.13 -4.98 -12.97
CA MET A 117 -18.88 -5.22 -13.72
C MET A 117 -18.01 -6.30 -13.10
N GLY A 118 -18.39 -6.90 -11.95
CA GLY A 118 -17.63 -7.97 -11.31
C GLY A 118 -16.24 -7.53 -10.85
N ALA A 119 -16.09 -6.26 -10.49
CA ALA A 119 -14.81 -5.72 -10.03
C ALA A 119 -14.35 -6.40 -8.74
N ILE A 120 -13.06 -6.68 -8.67
CA ILE A 120 -12.38 -7.26 -7.50
C ILE A 120 -11.49 -6.22 -6.83
N ASN A 121 -11.23 -6.40 -5.55
CA ASN A 121 -10.27 -5.60 -4.78
C ASN A 121 -8.85 -6.12 -5.00
N ILE A 122 -7.92 -5.20 -5.24
CA ILE A 122 -6.50 -5.50 -5.49
C ILE A 122 -5.55 -4.65 -4.62
N GLU A 123 -6.09 -3.94 -3.66
CA GLU A 123 -5.28 -3.24 -2.64
C GLU A 123 -4.67 -4.20 -1.62
N ASN A 124 -3.66 -3.70 -0.93
CA ASN A 124 -3.14 -4.32 0.28
C ASN A 124 -4.12 -4.02 1.44
N PRO A 125 -4.81 -5.01 2.01
CA PRO A 125 -5.85 -4.79 3.01
C PRO A 125 -5.34 -4.21 4.33
N ASP A 126 -4.04 -4.39 4.64
CA ASP A 126 -3.45 -3.97 5.90
C ASP A 126 -2.90 -2.52 5.85
N ASN A 127 -2.54 -2.04 4.65
CA ASN A 127 -1.79 -0.80 4.48
C ASN A 127 -2.45 0.23 3.56
N SER A 128 -3.54 -0.12 2.90
CA SER A 128 -4.25 0.78 2.00
C SER A 128 -5.45 1.44 2.68
N ASP A 129 -5.55 2.77 2.55
CA ASP A 129 -6.70 3.54 3.04
C ASP A 129 -7.81 3.65 1.98
N TYR A 130 -7.46 3.42 0.73
CA TYR A 130 -8.38 3.46 -0.40
C TYR A 130 -8.52 2.07 -1.01
N GLU A 131 -9.73 1.74 -1.43
CA GLU A 131 -9.96 0.58 -2.30
C GLU A 131 -9.26 0.80 -3.64
N ILE A 132 -8.69 -0.27 -4.18
CA ILE A 132 -8.21 -0.34 -5.55
C ILE A 132 -8.97 -1.48 -6.22
N LYS A 133 -9.76 -1.15 -7.21
CA LYS A 133 -10.62 -2.12 -7.91
C LYS A 133 -10.08 -2.42 -9.30
N ALA A 134 -10.23 -3.66 -9.74
CA ALA A 134 -9.96 -4.06 -11.12
C ALA A 134 -11.09 -4.90 -11.67
N TRP A 135 -11.34 -4.78 -12.98
CA TRP A 135 -12.32 -5.58 -13.73
C TRP A 135 -11.87 -5.77 -15.18
N PHE A 136 -12.41 -6.76 -15.82
CA PHE A 136 -12.13 -7.04 -17.23
C PHE A 136 -13.32 -6.68 -18.11
N ASP A 137 -13.07 -5.90 -19.16
CA ASP A 137 -14.00 -5.64 -20.24
C ASP A 137 -13.66 -6.56 -21.42
N ALA A 138 -14.54 -7.53 -21.69
CA ALA A 138 -14.32 -8.53 -22.72
C ALA A 138 -14.43 -7.95 -24.14
N THR A 139 -15.18 -6.87 -24.33
CA THR A 139 -15.35 -6.22 -25.64
C THR A 139 -14.08 -5.46 -26.03
N GLU A 140 -13.51 -4.75 -25.07
CA GLU A 140 -12.28 -3.98 -25.25
C GLU A 140 -11.02 -4.79 -24.98
N LYS A 141 -11.16 -6.02 -24.47
CA LYS A 141 -10.05 -6.87 -23.99
C LYS A 141 -9.14 -6.15 -23.02
N THR A 142 -9.75 -5.33 -22.18
CA THR A 142 -9.05 -4.39 -21.30
C THR A 142 -9.31 -4.74 -19.84
N ILE A 143 -8.24 -4.85 -19.05
CA ILE A 143 -8.35 -4.76 -17.60
C ILE A 143 -8.32 -3.29 -17.24
N TYR A 144 -9.39 -2.84 -16.62
CA TYR A 144 -9.43 -1.53 -15.99
C TYR A 144 -9.08 -1.64 -14.51
N TYR A 145 -8.40 -0.62 -14.00
CA TYR A 145 -8.21 -0.42 -12.56
C TYR A 145 -8.67 0.98 -12.15
N TYR A 146 -9.15 1.10 -10.92
CA TYR A 146 -9.68 2.34 -10.35
C TYR A 146 -9.30 2.47 -8.88
N SER A 147 -8.94 3.67 -8.48
CA SER A 147 -8.91 4.13 -7.08
C SER A 147 -9.33 5.59 -7.03
N ALA A 148 -9.95 5.98 -5.90
CA ALA A 148 -10.25 7.39 -5.63
C ALA A 148 -8.99 8.19 -5.25
N ALA A 149 -7.87 7.52 -4.99
CA ALA A 149 -6.58 8.16 -4.73
C ALA A 149 -5.96 8.71 -6.02
N GLU A 150 -5.22 9.80 -5.90
CA GLU A 150 -4.47 10.39 -7.01
C GLU A 150 -3.30 9.51 -7.45
N LYS A 151 -2.67 8.82 -6.49
CA LYS A 151 -1.55 7.90 -6.69
C LYS A 151 -1.80 6.56 -6.02
N ILE A 152 -1.23 5.52 -6.61
CA ILE A 152 -1.23 4.16 -6.07
C ILE A 152 0.23 3.77 -5.78
N HIS A 153 0.55 3.56 -4.51
CA HIS A 153 1.86 3.08 -4.09
C HIS A 153 1.97 1.59 -4.37
N LEU A 154 3.02 1.19 -5.07
CA LEU A 154 3.33 -0.22 -5.26
C LEU A 154 3.95 -0.81 -4.00
N ALA A 155 3.69 -2.09 -3.76
CA ALA A 155 4.30 -2.82 -2.65
C ALA A 155 5.83 -2.95 -2.84
N PRO A 156 6.62 -3.10 -1.77
CA PRO A 156 8.06 -3.36 -1.86
C PRO A 156 8.41 -4.55 -2.78
N ASP A 157 7.64 -5.63 -2.70
CA ASP A 157 7.70 -6.72 -3.67
C ASP A 157 6.67 -6.48 -4.77
N SER A 158 7.11 -5.96 -5.88
CA SER A 158 6.35 -5.77 -7.12
C SER A 158 6.81 -6.72 -8.23
N SER A 159 7.53 -7.78 -7.84
CA SER A 159 8.01 -8.80 -8.77
C SER A 159 6.83 -9.49 -9.50
N SER A 160 7.07 -9.90 -10.73
CA SER A 160 6.11 -10.68 -11.53
C SER A 160 4.73 -10.04 -11.73
N MET A 161 4.56 -8.74 -11.44
CA MET A 161 3.25 -8.08 -11.44
C MET A 161 2.48 -8.26 -12.75
N PHE A 162 3.16 -8.14 -13.89
CA PHE A 162 2.57 -8.31 -15.22
C PHE A 162 3.09 -9.56 -15.95
N LEU A 163 3.62 -10.53 -15.20
CA LEU A 163 4.15 -11.78 -15.75
C LEU A 163 3.09 -12.54 -16.56
N TRP A 164 3.46 -12.98 -17.78
CA TRP A 164 2.60 -13.76 -18.67
C TRP A 164 1.34 -13.03 -19.22
N PHE A 165 1.32 -11.72 -19.23
CA PHE A 165 0.36 -10.95 -20.03
C PHE A 165 0.84 -10.89 -21.50
N THR A 166 0.79 -12.03 -22.18
CA THR A 166 1.48 -12.26 -23.46
C THR A 166 0.98 -11.37 -24.59
N LYS A 167 -0.29 -10.94 -24.54
CA LYS A 167 -0.95 -10.14 -25.55
C LYS A 167 -1.12 -8.67 -25.19
N VAL A 168 -0.66 -8.27 -24.01
CA VAL A 168 -0.76 -6.88 -23.59
C VAL A 168 0.09 -5.99 -24.51
N LYS A 169 -0.52 -4.93 -25.04
CA LYS A 169 0.10 -3.95 -25.95
C LYS A 169 0.56 -2.69 -25.23
N ASP A 170 -0.22 -2.30 -24.21
CA ASP A 170 0.04 -1.13 -23.38
C ASP A 170 -0.45 -1.33 -21.95
N ILE A 171 0.23 -0.67 -21.03
CA ILE A 171 -0.09 -0.67 -19.59
C ILE A 171 0.00 0.77 -19.12
N ASP A 172 -1.10 1.31 -18.61
CA ASP A 172 -1.12 2.64 -18.01
C ASP A 172 -0.57 2.55 -16.57
N LEU A 173 0.59 3.15 -16.37
CA LEU A 173 1.31 3.19 -15.10
C LEU A 173 1.41 4.63 -14.54
N ALA A 174 0.70 5.58 -15.12
CA ALA A 174 0.90 7.01 -14.86
C ALA A 174 0.71 7.42 -13.39
N ILE A 175 -0.16 6.72 -12.65
CA ILE A 175 -0.41 7.03 -11.24
C ILE A 175 0.32 6.12 -10.24
N PHE A 176 1.16 5.21 -10.73
CA PHE A 176 1.91 4.31 -9.84
C PHE A 176 3.10 5.04 -9.24
N GLU A 177 3.23 4.91 -7.93
CA GLU A 177 4.33 5.43 -7.13
C GLU A 177 5.21 4.27 -6.68
N THR A 178 6.49 4.31 -7.05
CA THR A 178 7.41 3.18 -6.90
C THR A 178 8.55 3.41 -5.91
N SER A 179 8.55 4.55 -5.21
CA SER A 179 9.63 4.95 -4.29
C SER A 179 9.88 3.98 -3.13
N GLU A 180 8.95 3.06 -2.86
CA GLU A 180 9.10 2.03 -1.82
C GLU A 180 9.43 0.64 -2.40
N VAL A 181 9.49 0.50 -3.72
CA VAL A 181 9.72 -0.80 -4.36
C VAL A 181 11.20 -1.21 -4.23
N THR A 182 11.40 -2.45 -3.82
CA THR A 182 12.74 -3.07 -3.66
C THR A 182 12.98 -4.20 -4.65
N ASP A 183 11.92 -4.87 -5.12
CA ASP A 183 11.99 -5.95 -6.09
C ASP A 183 11.03 -5.71 -7.26
N MET A 184 11.60 -5.57 -8.46
CA MET A 184 10.90 -5.49 -9.75
C MET A 184 11.24 -6.67 -10.66
N SER A 185 11.78 -7.75 -10.12
CA SER A 185 12.18 -8.91 -10.91
C SER A 185 11.00 -9.50 -11.68
N GLN A 186 11.21 -9.84 -12.93
CA GLN A 186 10.24 -10.44 -13.83
C GLN A 186 8.93 -9.62 -14.03
N MET A 187 8.90 -8.34 -13.63
CA MET A 187 7.69 -7.52 -13.63
C MET A 187 6.95 -7.54 -14.98
N PHE A 188 7.68 -7.47 -16.09
CA PHE A 188 7.13 -7.49 -17.46
C PHE A 188 7.55 -8.72 -18.27
N LYS A 189 8.00 -9.78 -17.61
CA LYS A 189 8.48 -10.97 -18.29
C LYS A 189 7.35 -11.65 -19.06
N TYR A 190 7.65 -12.00 -20.31
CA TYR A 190 6.69 -12.59 -21.26
C TYR A 190 5.50 -11.71 -21.66
N CYS A 191 5.61 -10.40 -21.51
CA CYS A 191 4.73 -9.43 -22.17
C CYS A 191 5.16 -9.27 -23.63
N LYS A 192 4.89 -10.27 -24.48
CA LYS A 192 5.51 -10.39 -25.81
C LYS A 192 5.04 -9.32 -26.80
N ASP A 193 3.79 -8.88 -26.68
CA ASP A 193 3.18 -7.92 -27.60
C ASP A 193 3.25 -6.48 -27.05
N LEU A 194 3.97 -6.24 -25.91
CA LEU A 194 4.12 -4.94 -25.31
C LEU A 194 4.98 -4.03 -26.21
N THR A 195 4.36 -3.04 -26.81
CA THR A 195 4.99 -2.12 -27.77
C THR A 195 5.35 -0.76 -27.19
N SER A 196 4.70 -0.40 -26.09
CA SER A 196 4.85 0.92 -25.48
C SER A 196 4.75 0.81 -23.95
N LEU A 197 5.71 1.42 -23.25
CA LEU A 197 5.74 1.46 -21.80
C LEU A 197 6.35 2.79 -21.35
N ASN A 198 5.59 3.58 -20.63
CA ASN A 198 6.09 4.82 -20.03
C ASN A 198 6.44 4.58 -18.56
N LEU A 199 7.73 4.65 -18.24
CA LEU A 199 8.29 4.47 -16.91
C LEU A 199 8.90 5.78 -16.35
N SER A 200 8.58 6.92 -16.94
CA SER A 200 9.20 8.22 -16.56
C SER A 200 8.91 8.63 -15.10
N ASN A 201 7.85 8.10 -14.51
CA ASN A 201 7.48 8.33 -13.10
C ASN A 201 8.03 7.27 -12.13
N PHE A 202 8.77 6.28 -12.63
CA PHE A 202 9.32 5.22 -11.77
C PHE A 202 10.57 5.72 -11.03
N ASP A 203 10.50 5.65 -9.71
CA ASP A 203 11.66 5.80 -8.83
C ASP A 203 12.24 4.40 -8.52
N THR A 204 13.46 4.18 -8.93
CA THR A 204 14.17 2.90 -8.75
C THR A 204 15.29 2.98 -7.71
N THR A 205 15.35 4.04 -6.93
CA THR A 205 16.45 4.30 -5.98
C THR A 205 16.56 3.22 -4.88
N LYS A 206 15.45 2.57 -4.52
CA LYS A 206 15.44 1.47 -3.54
C LYS A 206 15.44 0.09 -4.18
N VAL A 207 15.38 -0.01 -5.51
CA VAL A 207 15.29 -1.31 -6.19
C VAL A 207 16.62 -2.03 -6.11
N THR A 208 16.60 -3.24 -5.55
CA THR A 208 17.78 -4.11 -5.41
C THR A 208 17.73 -5.31 -6.33
N SER A 209 16.57 -5.62 -6.92
CA SER A 209 16.39 -6.73 -7.84
C SER A 209 15.58 -6.31 -9.07
N MET A 210 16.16 -6.54 -10.25
CA MET A 210 15.53 -6.38 -11.57
C MET A 210 15.80 -7.59 -12.48
N ALA A 211 16.02 -8.78 -11.90
CA ALA A 211 16.32 -9.99 -12.66
C ALA A 211 15.19 -10.33 -13.65
N ARG A 212 15.57 -10.87 -14.83
CA ARG A 212 14.67 -11.32 -15.88
C ARG A 212 14.10 -12.70 -15.59
#